data_08bb78fc30a6dacaededba2ea8eeab3d
#
_entry.id   08bb78fc30a6dacaededba2ea8eeab3d
#
_cell.length_a   1.000
_cell.length_b   1.000
_cell.length_c   1.000
_cell.angle_alpha   90.00
_cell.angle_beta   90.00
_cell.angle_gamma   90.00
#
_symmetry.space_group_name_H-M   'P 1'
#
loop_
_entity.id
_entity.type
_entity.pdbx_description
1 polymer ?
#
loop_
_entity_poly.entity_id
_entity_poly.type
_entity_poly.pdbx_seq_one_letter_code
_entity_poly.pdbx_strand_id
1 'polypeptide(L)'
;MTPDGDELLSEDDIELPPAVVAAQATSPISLTVEARAHGWRIDHYLGRLFPNHSRAQLQRIIESGGVQLNGLPPKSSRRLRVNDRLDVVLTDAERPGIDPEDLPLQILYEDQHFIVVNKAAGMVVHPGRGSSRGTLAAALQFHFDQLSDTAGRLRPGIVHRLDRDTTGVIIIARDNQIHQKISRQFEQREVRKEYRAIVRGVPELASDYIRTFMCVHPRVREKMMVCPEGGNAREATTFYRTAESFGRFALMDLHPKTGRTHQLRVHMQHIATPIVADRLYIGTTELRKSDILQTQRPVDRKSTRLNSSHT
;
A
#
# COMPACT_ATOMS: atom_id res chain seq x y z
N MET A 1 -43.00 -28.19 18.20
CA MET A 1 -42.09 -28.84 17.24
C MET A 1 -41.85 -27.86 16.12
N THR A 2 -40.83 -27.09 16.22
CA THR A 2 -40.31 -26.20 15.16
C THR A 2 -39.04 -26.85 14.67
N PRO A 3 -38.86 -27.04 13.37
CA PRO A 3 -37.61 -27.58 12.83
C PRO A 3 -36.61 -26.46 12.57
N ASP A 4 -35.44 -26.71 13.08
CA ASP A 4 -34.11 -26.60 12.51
C ASP A 4 -33.59 -25.25 12.06
N GLY A 5 -32.56 -24.89 12.82
CA GLY A 5 -31.64 -23.81 12.50
C GLY A 5 -30.87 -24.09 11.21
N ASP A 6 -30.91 -23.16 10.30
CA ASP A 6 -29.94 -22.99 9.21
C ASP A 6 -28.58 -22.68 9.84
N GLU A 7 -27.75 -23.67 10.03
CA GLU A 7 -26.33 -23.52 10.27
C GLU A 7 -25.72 -22.95 8.97
N LEU A 8 -25.48 -21.66 8.96
CA LEU A 8 -24.68 -21.00 7.92
C LEU A 8 -23.25 -21.55 8.00
N LEU A 9 -22.93 -22.51 7.13
CA LEU A 9 -21.57 -23.01 6.93
C LEU A 9 -20.65 -21.80 6.66
N SER A 10 -19.52 -21.77 7.34
CA SER A 10 -18.50 -20.75 7.15
C SER A 10 -17.97 -20.77 5.72
N GLU A 11 -17.64 -19.60 5.16
CA GLU A 11 -17.15 -19.47 3.77
C GLU A 11 -15.86 -20.29 3.50
N ASP A 12 -15.18 -20.78 4.54
CA ASP A 12 -13.90 -21.51 4.48
C ASP A 12 -14.06 -23.03 4.32
N ASP A 13 -15.25 -23.61 4.54
CA ASP A 13 -15.49 -25.07 4.53
C ASP A 13 -15.97 -25.65 3.18
N ILE A 14 -15.94 -24.84 2.11
CA ILE A 14 -16.47 -25.26 0.81
C ILE A 14 -15.35 -25.74 -0.10
N GLU A 15 -15.25 -27.04 -0.34
CA GLU A 15 -14.44 -27.60 -1.43
C GLU A 15 -14.95 -27.07 -2.78
N LEU A 16 -14.14 -26.25 -3.42
CA LEU A 16 -14.41 -25.68 -4.75
C LEU A 16 -14.01 -26.69 -5.84
N PRO A 17 -14.69 -26.69 -7.01
CA PRO A 17 -14.24 -27.48 -8.14
C PRO A 17 -12.79 -27.13 -8.47
N PRO A 18 -12.00 -28.09 -9.00
CA PRO A 18 -10.61 -27.85 -9.37
C PRO A 18 -10.53 -26.59 -10.23
N ALA A 19 -9.59 -25.71 -9.89
CA ALA A 19 -9.35 -24.48 -10.65
C ALA A 19 -9.23 -24.88 -12.13
N VAL A 20 -10.06 -24.28 -12.99
CA VAL A 20 -9.90 -24.43 -14.42
C VAL A 20 -8.59 -23.74 -14.74
N VAL A 21 -7.52 -24.51 -14.93
CA VAL A 21 -6.25 -24.03 -15.43
C VAL A 21 -6.53 -23.61 -16.86
N ALA A 22 -6.93 -22.35 -17.03
CA ALA A 22 -7.13 -21.77 -18.35
C ALA A 22 -5.76 -21.64 -19.00
N ALA A 23 -5.42 -22.60 -19.84
CA ALA A 23 -4.57 -22.32 -20.99
C ALA A 23 -5.21 -21.13 -21.70
N GLN A 24 -4.39 -20.17 -22.18
CA GLN A 24 -4.75 -18.95 -22.94
C GLN A 24 -5.98 -19.19 -23.84
N ALA A 25 -7.18 -18.99 -23.31
CA ALA A 25 -8.39 -19.31 -24.01
C ALA A 25 -8.97 -18.02 -24.60
N THR A 26 -8.79 -17.87 -25.89
CA THR A 26 -9.54 -16.92 -26.73
C THR A 26 -11.00 -17.34 -26.93
N SER A 27 -11.38 -18.53 -26.45
CA SER A 27 -12.74 -19.07 -26.54
C SER A 27 -13.53 -18.83 -25.26
N PRO A 28 -14.83 -18.54 -25.32
CA PRO A 28 -15.69 -18.35 -24.14
C PRO A 28 -15.70 -19.60 -23.25
N ILE A 29 -15.49 -19.42 -21.96
CA ILE A 29 -15.67 -20.48 -20.94
C ILE A 29 -17.09 -20.33 -20.39
N SER A 30 -17.93 -21.35 -20.62
CA SER A 30 -19.31 -21.38 -20.09
C SER A 30 -19.33 -22.08 -18.74
N LEU A 31 -19.88 -21.42 -17.72
CA LEU A 31 -20.02 -21.89 -16.35
C LEU A 31 -21.46 -21.82 -15.90
N THR A 32 -21.93 -22.80 -15.15
CA THR A 32 -23.23 -22.75 -14.46
C THR A 32 -23.01 -22.57 -12.97
N VAL A 33 -23.72 -21.63 -12.38
CA VAL A 33 -23.59 -21.30 -10.96
C VAL A 33 -24.24 -22.39 -10.10
N GLU A 34 -23.44 -23.02 -9.26
CA GLU A 34 -23.85 -24.04 -8.34
C GLU A 34 -24.56 -23.47 -7.10
N ALA A 35 -25.31 -24.33 -6.38
CA ALA A 35 -26.09 -23.94 -5.20
C ALA A 35 -25.23 -23.26 -4.13
N ARG A 36 -24.02 -23.74 -3.92
CA ARG A 36 -23.04 -23.18 -2.94
C ARG A 36 -22.58 -21.74 -3.24
N ALA A 37 -22.69 -21.28 -4.50
CA ALA A 37 -22.33 -19.92 -4.90
C ALA A 37 -23.54 -18.98 -4.93
N HIS A 38 -24.71 -19.42 -4.47
CA HIS A 38 -25.89 -18.58 -4.38
C HIS A 38 -25.62 -17.32 -3.54
N GLY A 39 -25.98 -16.15 -4.05
CA GLY A 39 -25.80 -14.88 -3.36
C GLY A 39 -24.39 -14.30 -3.40
N TRP A 40 -23.39 -15.03 -3.92
CA TRP A 40 -22.04 -14.49 -4.06
C TRP A 40 -21.99 -13.39 -5.11
N ARG A 41 -21.08 -12.46 -4.92
CA ARG A 41 -20.79 -11.45 -5.95
C ARG A 41 -20.02 -12.11 -7.09
N ILE A 42 -20.37 -11.73 -8.33
CA ILE A 42 -19.74 -12.28 -9.54
C ILE A 42 -18.21 -12.08 -9.55
N ASP A 43 -17.71 -10.91 -9.10
CA ASP A 43 -16.27 -10.62 -9.01
C ASP A 43 -15.56 -11.52 -7.98
N HIS A 44 -16.24 -11.92 -6.91
CA HIS A 44 -15.71 -12.85 -5.91
C HIS A 44 -15.72 -14.30 -6.43
N TYR A 45 -16.82 -14.72 -7.02
CA TYR A 45 -16.96 -16.05 -7.62
C TYR A 45 -15.91 -16.33 -8.69
N LEU A 46 -15.73 -15.39 -9.62
CA LEU A 46 -14.70 -15.49 -10.66
C LEU A 46 -13.28 -15.49 -10.08
N GLY A 47 -13.02 -14.74 -9.01
CA GLY A 47 -11.72 -14.72 -8.33
C GLY A 47 -11.32 -16.09 -7.72
N ARG A 48 -12.31 -16.89 -7.32
CA ARG A 48 -12.06 -18.27 -6.86
C ARG A 48 -11.79 -19.24 -8.01
N LEU A 49 -12.48 -19.08 -9.14
CA LEU A 49 -12.30 -19.93 -10.32
C LEU A 49 -11.03 -19.60 -11.11
N PHE A 50 -10.60 -18.35 -11.10
CA PHE A 50 -9.44 -17.88 -11.85
C PHE A 50 -8.39 -17.25 -10.91
N PRO A 51 -7.69 -18.05 -10.11
CA PRO A 51 -6.75 -17.57 -9.06
C PRO A 51 -5.57 -16.78 -9.63
N ASN A 52 -5.24 -16.97 -10.93
CA ASN A 52 -4.21 -16.22 -11.62
C ASN A 52 -4.63 -14.78 -12.01
N HIS A 53 -5.89 -14.40 -11.76
CA HIS A 53 -6.42 -13.08 -12.04
C HIS A 53 -6.76 -12.35 -10.74
N SER A 54 -6.21 -11.15 -10.55
CA SER A 54 -6.61 -10.34 -9.39
C SER A 54 -8.07 -9.89 -9.51
N ARG A 55 -8.72 -9.66 -8.37
CA ARG A 55 -10.12 -9.19 -8.33
C ARG A 55 -10.34 -7.93 -9.17
N ALA A 56 -9.38 -7.00 -9.17
CA ALA A 56 -9.46 -5.78 -9.98
C ALA A 56 -9.37 -6.05 -11.50
N GLN A 57 -8.69 -7.14 -11.90
CA GLN A 57 -8.68 -7.57 -13.29
C GLN A 57 -10.02 -8.13 -13.70
N LEU A 58 -10.58 -9.02 -12.89
CA LEU A 58 -11.88 -9.62 -13.14
C LEU A 58 -12.98 -8.57 -13.20
N GLN A 59 -12.95 -7.56 -12.34
CA GLN A 59 -13.89 -6.42 -12.41
C GLN A 59 -13.78 -5.68 -13.76
N ARG A 60 -12.57 -5.45 -14.26
CA ARG A 60 -12.38 -4.81 -15.58
C ARG A 60 -12.84 -5.69 -16.73
N ILE A 61 -12.56 -7.01 -16.69
CA ILE A 61 -13.05 -7.96 -17.68
C ILE A 61 -14.60 -7.94 -17.72
N ILE A 62 -15.24 -7.87 -16.55
CA ILE A 62 -16.70 -7.74 -16.47
C ILE A 62 -17.17 -6.41 -17.08
N GLU A 63 -16.52 -5.30 -16.74
CA GLU A 63 -16.87 -3.95 -17.19
C GLU A 63 -16.61 -3.74 -18.69
N SER A 64 -15.61 -4.43 -19.26
CA SER A 64 -15.32 -4.40 -20.71
C SER A 64 -16.18 -5.35 -21.55
N GLY A 65 -17.12 -6.07 -20.91
CA GLY A 65 -18.03 -7.00 -21.61
C GLY A 65 -17.46 -8.40 -21.81
N GLY A 66 -16.29 -8.73 -21.21
CA GLY A 66 -15.70 -10.06 -21.26
C GLY A 66 -16.45 -11.10 -20.43
N VAL A 67 -17.49 -10.71 -19.68
CA VAL A 67 -18.37 -11.62 -18.94
C VAL A 67 -19.82 -11.33 -19.28
N GLN A 68 -20.56 -12.39 -19.58
CA GLN A 68 -22.02 -12.34 -19.75
C GLN A 68 -22.68 -13.20 -18.68
N LEU A 69 -23.75 -12.69 -18.10
CA LEU A 69 -24.62 -13.41 -17.17
C LEU A 69 -25.97 -13.62 -17.85
N ASN A 70 -26.31 -14.87 -18.17
CA ASN A 70 -27.53 -15.22 -18.90
C ASN A 70 -27.65 -14.44 -20.24
N GLY A 71 -26.52 -14.24 -20.95
CA GLY A 71 -26.46 -13.50 -22.21
C GLY A 71 -26.42 -11.97 -22.10
N LEU A 72 -26.38 -11.40 -20.88
CA LEU A 72 -26.35 -9.93 -20.66
C LEU A 72 -25.10 -9.52 -19.89
N PRO A 73 -24.52 -8.32 -20.13
CA PRO A 73 -23.37 -7.82 -19.39
C PRO A 73 -23.77 -7.48 -17.95
N PRO A 74 -23.16 -8.10 -16.94
CA PRO A 74 -23.47 -7.82 -15.54
C PRO A 74 -22.63 -6.67 -14.98
N LYS A 75 -23.09 -6.09 -13.87
CA LYS A 75 -22.21 -5.26 -13.01
C LYS A 75 -21.32 -6.17 -12.16
N SER A 76 -20.08 -5.77 -11.89
CA SER A 76 -19.10 -6.55 -11.05
C SER A 76 -19.62 -6.86 -9.64
N SER A 77 -20.58 -6.07 -9.13
CA SER A 77 -21.24 -6.28 -7.84
C SER A 77 -22.48 -7.18 -7.90
N ARG A 78 -22.88 -7.68 -9.06
CA ARG A 78 -24.09 -8.52 -9.25
C ARG A 78 -23.97 -9.77 -8.37
N ARG A 79 -25.05 -10.12 -7.66
CA ARG A 79 -25.16 -11.36 -6.90
C ARG A 79 -25.69 -12.46 -7.80
N LEU A 80 -25.04 -13.62 -7.73
CA LEU A 80 -25.37 -14.81 -8.52
C LEU A 80 -26.53 -15.59 -7.92
N ARG A 81 -27.29 -16.26 -8.78
CA ARG A 81 -28.34 -17.21 -8.41
C ARG A 81 -27.98 -18.61 -8.89
N VAL A 82 -28.52 -19.63 -8.24
CA VAL A 82 -28.40 -21.03 -8.71
C VAL A 82 -28.88 -21.13 -10.15
N ASN A 83 -28.14 -21.87 -10.96
CA ASN A 83 -28.36 -22.06 -12.40
C ASN A 83 -28.17 -20.82 -13.29
N ASP A 84 -27.66 -19.72 -12.76
CA ASP A 84 -27.18 -18.64 -13.62
C ASP A 84 -26.07 -19.17 -14.54
N ARG A 85 -26.12 -18.79 -15.82
CA ARG A 85 -25.11 -19.13 -16.81
C ARG A 85 -24.15 -17.96 -16.99
N LEU A 86 -22.87 -18.23 -16.82
CA LEU A 86 -21.79 -17.28 -17.04
C LEU A 86 -20.98 -17.69 -18.27
N ASP A 87 -20.91 -16.84 -19.27
CA ASP A 87 -19.99 -16.97 -20.38
C ASP A 87 -18.84 -15.99 -20.17
N VAL A 88 -17.62 -16.51 -19.99
CA VAL A 88 -16.42 -15.74 -19.60
C VAL A 88 -15.40 -15.84 -20.71
N VAL A 89 -15.02 -14.71 -21.27
CA VAL A 89 -13.87 -14.54 -22.17
C VAL A 89 -12.78 -13.83 -21.38
N LEU A 90 -11.76 -14.59 -20.98
CA LEU A 90 -10.60 -14.02 -20.33
C LEU A 90 -9.71 -13.37 -21.42
N THR A 91 -10.15 -12.26 -21.94
CA THR A 91 -9.27 -11.45 -22.77
C THR A 91 -8.15 -10.95 -21.86
N ASP A 92 -6.91 -11.28 -22.17
CA ASP A 92 -5.78 -10.44 -21.79
C ASP A 92 -5.99 -9.10 -22.53
N ALA A 93 -6.93 -8.30 -22.02
CA ALA A 93 -6.99 -6.91 -22.42
C ALA A 93 -5.58 -6.40 -22.13
N GLU A 94 -4.86 -6.01 -23.17
CA GLU A 94 -3.55 -5.38 -23.05
C GLU A 94 -3.68 -4.35 -21.93
N ARG A 95 -3.16 -4.71 -20.78
CA ARG A 95 -3.18 -3.79 -19.65
C ARG A 95 -2.30 -2.66 -20.08
N PRO A 96 -2.76 -1.42 -20.01
CA PRO A 96 -1.82 -0.33 -20.11
C PRO A 96 -0.74 -0.62 -19.09
N GLY A 97 0.43 -1.03 -19.56
CA GLY A 97 1.64 -1.11 -18.76
C GLY A 97 1.92 0.27 -18.20
N ILE A 98 2.87 0.36 -17.33
CA ILE A 98 3.46 1.66 -17.02
C ILE A 98 4.37 1.97 -18.20
N ASP A 99 4.21 3.14 -18.81
CA ASP A 99 5.18 3.61 -19.79
C ASP A 99 6.52 3.80 -19.07
N PRO A 100 7.62 3.18 -19.53
CA PRO A 100 8.94 3.40 -18.98
C PRO A 100 9.32 4.88 -19.11
N GLU A 101 9.87 5.46 -18.05
CA GLU A 101 10.31 6.87 -18.04
C GLU A 101 11.77 6.96 -17.59
N ASP A 102 12.60 7.70 -18.34
CA ASP A 102 13.98 7.99 -17.98
C ASP A 102 14.02 9.00 -16.82
N LEU A 103 13.85 8.49 -15.62
CA LEU A 103 13.93 9.26 -14.39
C LEU A 103 15.16 8.84 -13.58
N PRO A 104 15.89 9.79 -12.98
CA PRO A 104 17.09 9.47 -12.22
C PRO A 104 16.75 8.62 -10.98
N LEU A 105 17.47 7.52 -10.82
CA LEU A 105 17.40 6.64 -9.66
C LEU A 105 18.73 6.67 -8.90
N GLN A 106 18.67 6.88 -7.59
CA GLN A 106 19.83 6.68 -6.72
C GLN A 106 19.83 5.23 -6.24
N ILE A 107 20.60 4.38 -6.91
CA ILE A 107 20.78 2.98 -6.55
C ILE A 107 21.80 2.92 -5.41
N LEU A 108 21.43 2.29 -4.29
CA LEU A 108 22.26 2.08 -3.12
C LEU A 108 22.94 0.70 -3.16
N TYR A 109 22.27 -0.28 -3.72
CA TYR A 109 22.74 -1.65 -3.87
C TYR A 109 21.99 -2.35 -4.99
N GLU A 110 22.66 -3.26 -5.68
CA GLU A 110 22.09 -4.11 -6.73
C GLU A 110 22.80 -5.45 -6.77
N ASP A 111 22.03 -6.53 -6.89
CA ASP A 111 22.53 -7.87 -7.21
C ASP A 111 21.54 -8.61 -8.14
N GLN A 112 21.74 -9.93 -8.31
CA GLN A 112 20.87 -10.76 -9.15
C GLN A 112 19.44 -10.95 -8.57
N HIS A 113 19.20 -10.62 -7.31
CA HIS A 113 17.94 -10.92 -6.59
C HIS A 113 17.10 -9.68 -6.31
N PHE A 114 17.75 -8.58 -5.94
CA PHE A 114 17.04 -7.35 -5.58
C PHE A 114 17.87 -6.10 -5.85
N ILE A 115 17.17 -4.99 -5.91
CA ILE A 115 17.71 -3.64 -6.05
C ILE A 115 17.27 -2.83 -4.84
N VAL A 116 18.16 -2.00 -4.30
CA VAL A 116 17.86 -1.06 -3.23
C VAL A 116 18.04 0.34 -3.77
N VAL A 117 16.97 1.14 -3.71
CA VAL A 117 17.00 2.53 -4.17
C VAL A 117 16.73 3.51 -3.03
N ASN A 118 17.36 4.67 -3.07
CA ASN A 118 17.00 5.81 -2.25
C ASN A 118 15.96 6.65 -2.98
N LYS A 119 14.68 6.48 -2.64
CA LYS A 119 13.59 7.22 -3.29
C LYS A 119 13.67 8.71 -2.98
N ALA A 120 13.66 9.54 -3.99
CA ALA A 120 13.58 10.99 -3.84
C ALA A 120 12.22 11.46 -3.29
N ALA A 121 12.19 12.64 -2.66
CA ALA A 121 10.96 13.35 -2.34
C ALA A 121 10.21 13.76 -3.61
N GLY A 122 8.88 13.85 -3.55
CA GLY A 122 8.04 14.19 -4.70
C GLY A 122 7.73 13.01 -5.64
N MET A 123 8.51 11.92 -5.59
CA MET A 123 8.32 10.73 -6.42
C MET A 123 7.27 9.78 -5.81
N VAL A 124 6.22 9.47 -6.57
CA VAL A 124 5.23 8.46 -6.21
C VAL A 124 5.79 7.07 -6.51
N VAL A 125 5.51 6.08 -5.66
CA VAL A 125 6.07 4.73 -5.84
C VAL A 125 5.46 4.01 -7.05
N HIS A 126 4.14 4.04 -7.20
CA HIS A 126 3.44 3.38 -8.32
C HIS A 126 2.21 4.20 -8.74
N PRO A 127 1.72 4.05 -9.97
CA PRO A 127 0.56 4.78 -10.46
C PRO A 127 -0.65 4.65 -9.54
N GLY A 128 -1.36 5.76 -9.38
CA GLY A 128 -2.55 5.85 -8.55
C GLY A 128 -3.47 6.97 -9.00
N ARG A 129 -4.50 7.28 -8.24
CA ARG A 129 -5.40 8.40 -8.55
C ARG A 129 -4.61 9.71 -8.62
N GLY A 130 -4.63 10.35 -9.78
CA GLY A 130 -3.97 11.64 -10.01
C GLY A 130 -2.47 11.60 -10.31
N SER A 131 -1.86 10.43 -10.44
CA SER A 131 -0.42 10.30 -10.74
C SER A 131 -0.18 9.04 -11.59
N SER A 132 -0.18 9.20 -12.90
CA SER A 132 0.10 8.12 -13.87
C SER A 132 1.55 8.12 -14.34
N ARG A 133 2.24 9.24 -14.24
CA ARG A 133 3.62 9.48 -14.66
C ARG A 133 4.51 9.93 -13.51
N GLY A 134 5.81 9.96 -13.72
CA GLY A 134 6.79 10.41 -12.72
C GLY A 134 6.91 9.44 -11.55
N THR A 135 6.68 8.15 -11.74
CA THR A 135 6.64 7.16 -10.67
C THR A 135 7.94 6.35 -10.60
N LEU A 136 8.27 5.86 -9.40
CA LEU A 136 9.37 4.91 -9.23
C LEU A 136 9.18 3.67 -10.12
N ALA A 137 7.95 3.19 -10.25
CA ALA A 137 7.64 2.04 -11.09
C ALA A 137 7.97 2.28 -12.58
N ALA A 138 7.71 3.50 -13.10
CA ALA A 138 8.06 3.88 -14.46
C ALA A 138 9.58 3.96 -14.66
N ALA A 139 10.29 4.54 -13.70
CA ALA A 139 11.75 4.59 -13.70
C ALA A 139 12.37 3.19 -13.63
N LEU A 140 11.85 2.31 -12.77
CA LEU A 140 12.34 0.93 -12.66
C LEU A 140 12.16 0.15 -13.97
N GLN A 141 11.05 0.32 -14.69
CA GLN A 141 10.84 -0.32 -15.98
C GLN A 141 11.76 0.22 -17.09
N PHE A 142 12.22 1.47 -16.97
CA PHE A 142 13.19 2.03 -17.92
C PHE A 142 14.60 1.49 -17.67
N HIS A 143 15.01 1.41 -16.41
CA HIS A 143 16.39 1.08 -16.04
C HIS A 143 16.66 -0.43 -15.94
N PHE A 144 15.62 -1.29 -15.82
CA PHE A 144 15.80 -2.72 -15.55
C PHE A 144 14.90 -3.59 -16.43
N ASP A 145 15.52 -4.51 -17.17
CA ASP A 145 14.80 -5.45 -18.04
C ASP A 145 14.09 -6.57 -17.26
N GLN A 146 14.62 -6.92 -16.09
CA GLN A 146 14.12 -8.03 -15.28
C GLN A 146 13.67 -7.55 -13.90
N LEU A 147 12.38 -7.59 -13.68
CA LEU A 147 11.71 -7.27 -12.41
C LEU A 147 10.58 -8.25 -12.15
N SER A 148 10.33 -8.57 -10.89
CA SER A 148 9.19 -9.41 -10.50
C SER A 148 7.86 -8.79 -10.92
N ASP A 149 6.95 -9.58 -11.45
CA ASP A 149 5.58 -9.20 -11.80
C ASP A 149 4.52 -9.69 -10.80
N THR A 150 4.92 -10.31 -9.69
CA THR A 150 4.04 -10.84 -8.63
C THR A 150 3.00 -9.83 -8.14
N ALA A 151 3.39 -8.55 -7.98
CA ALA A 151 2.47 -7.47 -7.61
C ALA A 151 1.68 -6.89 -8.80
N GLY A 152 1.84 -7.47 -9.98
CA GLY A 152 1.24 -7.05 -11.25
C GLY A 152 2.05 -5.97 -11.97
N ARG A 153 1.76 -5.80 -13.27
CA ARG A 153 2.50 -4.92 -14.21
C ARG A 153 2.59 -3.44 -13.79
N LEU A 154 1.71 -2.98 -12.90
CA LEU A 154 1.76 -1.61 -12.37
C LEU A 154 2.66 -1.46 -11.13
N ARG A 155 3.29 -2.54 -10.66
CA ARG A 155 4.17 -2.56 -9.48
C ARG A 155 5.37 -3.49 -9.70
N PRO A 156 6.16 -3.29 -10.76
CA PRO A 156 7.25 -4.19 -11.09
C PRO A 156 8.26 -4.26 -9.93
N GLY A 157 8.43 -5.45 -9.35
CA GLY A 157 9.34 -5.70 -8.23
C GLY A 157 9.01 -5.02 -6.89
N ILE A 158 7.96 -4.20 -6.82
CA ILE A 158 7.66 -3.35 -5.65
C ILE A 158 6.96 -4.15 -4.56
N VAL A 159 7.65 -4.39 -3.46
CA VAL A 159 7.17 -5.15 -2.28
C VAL A 159 6.62 -4.27 -1.15
N HIS A 160 6.99 -2.98 -1.10
CA HIS A 160 6.50 -2.01 -0.14
C HIS A 160 6.48 -0.60 -0.73
N ARG A 161 6.03 0.38 0.05
CA ARG A 161 5.94 1.76 -0.43
C ARG A 161 6.32 2.78 0.63
N LEU A 162 6.75 3.95 0.16
CA LEU A 162 6.86 5.19 0.92
C LEU A 162 5.84 6.20 0.39
N ASP A 163 5.48 7.19 1.20
CA ASP A 163 4.67 8.31 0.75
C ASP A 163 5.42 9.15 -0.30
N ARG A 164 4.71 9.91 -1.11
CA ARG A 164 5.29 10.73 -2.19
C ARG A 164 6.45 11.60 -1.69
N ASP A 165 6.23 12.34 -0.62
CA ASP A 165 7.19 13.34 -0.12
C ASP A 165 8.16 12.76 0.93
N THR A 166 8.05 11.46 1.24
CA THR A 166 9.00 10.73 2.09
C THR A 166 10.17 10.23 1.25
N THR A 167 11.37 10.57 1.66
CA THR A 167 12.63 10.02 1.11
C THR A 167 12.99 8.73 1.82
N GLY A 168 13.86 7.93 1.20
CA GLY A 168 14.49 6.79 1.86
C GLY A 168 14.48 5.49 1.07
N VAL A 169 14.85 4.44 1.74
CA VAL A 169 15.16 3.13 1.17
C VAL A 169 13.89 2.41 0.72
N ILE A 170 13.90 1.95 -0.53
CA ILE A 170 12.92 1.00 -1.07
C ILE A 170 13.68 -0.18 -1.66
N ILE A 171 13.23 -1.39 -1.30
CA ILE A 171 13.74 -2.65 -1.85
C ILE A 171 12.82 -3.12 -2.99
N ILE A 172 13.43 -3.57 -4.09
CA ILE A 172 12.79 -4.00 -5.32
C ILE A 172 13.24 -5.42 -5.62
N ALA A 173 12.31 -6.33 -5.83
CA ALA A 173 12.60 -7.72 -6.17
C ALA A 173 12.76 -7.90 -7.68
N ARG A 174 13.80 -8.60 -8.12
CA ARG A 174 14.05 -8.92 -9.54
C ARG A 174 13.27 -10.16 -10.00
N ASP A 175 13.02 -11.09 -9.12
CA ASP A 175 12.29 -12.33 -9.41
C ASP A 175 11.11 -12.57 -8.43
N ASN A 176 10.20 -13.45 -8.85
CA ASN A 176 8.96 -13.72 -8.13
C ASN A 176 9.17 -14.47 -6.81
N GLN A 177 10.20 -15.29 -6.68
CA GLN A 177 10.48 -16.03 -5.45
C GLN A 177 11.00 -15.08 -4.36
N ILE A 178 11.92 -14.21 -4.74
CA ILE A 178 12.45 -13.17 -3.84
C ILE A 178 11.33 -12.19 -3.45
N HIS A 179 10.48 -11.80 -4.40
CA HIS A 179 9.32 -10.96 -4.13
C HIS A 179 8.43 -11.56 -3.02
N GLN A 180 8.08 -12.84 -3.14
CA GLN A 180 7.26 -13.52 -2.14
C GLN A 180 7.94 -13.60 -0.77
N LYS A 181 9.25 -13.94 -0.74
CA LYS A 181 10.03 -14.01 0.50
C LYS A 181 10.08 -12.65 1.23
N ILE A 182 10.35 -11.56 0.49
CA ILE A 182 10.40 -10.21 1.07
C ILE A 182 9.01 -9.76 1.51
N SER A 183 7.97 -9.94 0.68
CA SER A 183 6.58 -9.59 1.02
C SER A 183 6.12 -10.28 2.30
N ARG A 184 6.45 -11.57 2.47
CA ARG A 184 6.13 -12.32 3.68
C ARG A 184 6.76 -11.70 4.94
N GLN A 185 8.01 -11.25 4.88
CA GLN A 185 8.66 -10.57 6.00
C GLN A 185 7.94 -9.25 6.39
N PHE A 186 7.46 -8.49 5.37
CA PHE A 186 6.65 -7.30 5.63
C PHE A 186 5.29 -7.63 6.24
N GLU A 187 4.61 -8.68 5.77
CA GLU A 187 3.32 -9.17 6.28
C GLU A 187 3.44 -9.67 7.72
N GLN A 188 4.50 -10.44 8.02
CA GLN A 188 4.81 -10.96 9.34
C GLN A 188 5.39 -9.91 10.28
N ARG A 189 5.61 -8.68 9.80
CA ARG A 189 6.17 -7.55 10.55
C ARG A 189 7.59 -7.81 11.08
N GLU A 190 8.36 -8.65 10.41
CA GLU A 190 9.74 -8.97 10.73
C GLU A 190 10.70 -7.84 10.31
N VAL A 191 10.32 -7.06 9.28
CA VAL A 191 11.14 -5.94 8.79
C VAL A 191 11.16 -4.83 9.82
N ARG A 192 12.35 -4.53 10.34
CA ARG A 192 12.58 -3.38 11.20
C ARG A 192 12.63 -2.10 10.37
N LYS A 193 11.73 -1.17 10.66
CA LYS A 193 11.59 0.10 9.94
C LYS A 193 12.00 1.24 10.86
N GLU A 194 12.91 2.07 10.36
CA GLU A 194 13.42 3.24 11.08
C GLU A 194 13.25 4.48 10.21
N TYR A 195 12.67 5.52 10.79
CA TYR A 195 12.43 6.80 10.14
C TYR A 195 12.92 7.92 11.03
N ARG A 196 13.30 9.02 10.39
CA ARG A 196 13.58 10.28 11.07
C ARG A 196 12.68 11.37 10.55
N ALA A 197 12.21 12.21 11.45
CA ALA A 197 11.40 13.36 11.09
C ALA A 197 11.70 14.56 12.00
N ILE A 198 11.69 15.75 11.42
CA ILE A 198 11.66 16.99 12.20
C ILE A 198 10.18 17.30 12.44
N VAL A 199 9.82 17.53 13.70
CA VAL A 199 8.46 17.85 14.12
C VAL A 199 8.40 19.26 14.71
N ARG A 200 7.23 19.90 14.62
CA ARG A 200 6.92 21.15 15.31
C ARG A 200 6.42 20.84 16.73
N GLY A 201 7.07 21.40 17.72
CA GLY A 201 6.86 21.05 19.13
C GLY A 201 7.83 20.00 19.61
N VAL A 202 7.81 19.74 20.91
CA VAL A 202 8.56 18.68 21.59
C VAL A 202 7.54 17.81 22.30
N PRO A 203 7.52 16.48 22.07
CA PRO A 203 6.63 15.60 22.80
C PRO A 203 6.81 15.72 24.30
N GLU A 204 5.74 15.54 25.08
CA GLU A 204 5.77 15.56 26.54
C GLU A 204 6.68 14.45 27.10
N LEU A 205 6.59 13.25 26.54
CA LEU A 205 7.45 12.13 26.87
C LEU A 205 8.61 12.03 25.86
N ALA A 206 9.82 11.79 26.35
CA ALA A 206 11.00 11.62 25.50
C ALA A 206 10.90 10.39 24.60
N SER A 207 10.16 9.37 24.99
CA SER A 207 9.84 8.19 24.17
C SER A 207 8.57 7.53 24.66
N ASP A 208 7.76 7.01 23.73
CA ASP A 208 6.55 6.24 24.05
C ASP A 208 6.02 5.50 22.81
N TYR A 209 4.95 4.71 23.02
CA TYR A 209 4.18 4.05 21.99
C TYR A 209 2.88 4.80 21.71
N ILE A 210 2.67 5.14 20.44
CA ILE A 210 1.36 5.63 19.97
C ILE A 210 0.60 4.43 19.42
N ARG A 211 -0.53 4.09 20.05
CA ARG A 211 -1.43 3.02 19.63
C ARG A 211 -2.80 3.61 19.36
N THR A 212 -3.25 3.51 18.12
CA THR A 212 -4.52 4.09 17.65
C THR A 212 -5.17 3.19 16.62
N PHE A 213 -6.42 3.52 16.28
CA PHE A 213 -7.05 3.04 15.06
C PHE A 213 -7.06 4.17 14.04
N MET A 214 -6.82 3.83 12.77
CA MET A 214 -6.75 4.78 11.68
C MET A 214 -7.75 4.44 10.59
N CYS A 215 -8.40 5.47 10.05
CA CYS A 215 -9.32 5.37 8.93
C CYS A 215 -9.12 6.53 7.95
N VAL A 216 -9.77 6.45 6.78
CA VAL A 216 -9.79 7.53 5.80
C VAL A 216 -10.61 8.69 6.35
N HIS A 217 -10.12 9.92 6.20
CA HIS A 217 -10.84 11.11 6.63
C HIS A 217 -12.15 11.27 5.83
N PRO A 218 -13.32 11.48 6.48
CA PRO A 218 -14.64 11.42 5.82
C PRO A 218 -14.84 12.48 4.74
N ARG A 219 -14.22 13.64 4.85
CA ARG A 219 -14.35 14.76 3.90
C ARG A 219 -13.17 14.90 2.93
N VAL A 220 -11.99 14.45 3.30
CA VAL A 220 -10.76 14.58 2.50
C VAL A 220 -10.18 13.20 2.26
N ARG A 221 -10.53 12.59 1.13
CA ARG A 221 -10.19 11.18 0.81
C ARG A 221 -8.70 10.87 0.77
N GLU A 222 -7.87 11.88 0.53
CA GLU A 222 -6.41 11.72 0.51
C GLU A 222 -5.80 11.71 1.92
N LYS A 223 -6.57 12.10 2.94
CA LYS A 223 -6.12 12.23 4.32
C LYS A 223 -6.54 11.02 5.14
N MET A 224 -5.64 10.56 5.99
CA MET A 224 -5.93 9.59 7.04
C MET A 224 -6.14 10.33 8.37
N MET A 225 -6.84 9.70 9.31
CA MET A 225 -7.05 10.24 10.65
C MET A 225 -7.09 9.13 11.70
N VAL A 226 -6.88 9.50 12.96
CA VAL A 226 -7.20 8.63 14.10
C VAL A 226 -8.72 8.60 14.25
N CYS A 227 -9.27 7.41 14.45
CA CYS A 227 -10.69 7.19 14.64
C CYS A 227 -10.94 6.11 15.70
N PRO A 228 -12.15 6.00 16.25
CA PRO A 228 -12.53 4.89 17.12
C PRO A 228 -12.37 3.52 16.43
N GLU A 229 -12.23 2.48 17.22
CA GLU A 229 -12.27 1.10 16.73
C GLU A 229 -13.64 0.80 16.10
N GLY A 230 -13.64 0.06 14.98
CA GLY A 230 -14.86 -0.38 14.30
C GLY A 230 -14.83 -0.11 12.78
N GLY A 231 -15.76 -0.72 12.07
CA GLY A 231 -15.91 -0.58 10.62
C GLY A 231 -14.60 -0.81 9.83
N ASN A 232 -14.19 0.20 9.06
CA ASN A 232 -12.96 0.16 8.26
C ASN A 232 -11.70 0.67 9.01
N ALA A 233 -11.78 0.90 10.31
CA ALA A 233 -10.64 1.30 11.14
C ALA A 233 -9.57 0.19 11.16
N ARG A 234 -8.32 0.57 11.15
CA ARG A 234 -7.18 -0.35 11.20
C ARG A 234 -6.23 0.05 12.30
N GLU A 235 -5.86 -0.91 13.15
CA GLU A 235 -4.88 -0.70 14.19
C GLU A 235 -3.55 -0.17 13.61
N ALA A 236 -2.97 0.82 14.30
CA ALA A 236 -1.69 1.43 13.99
C ALA A 236 -0.87 1.62 15.27
N THR A 237 0.38 1.17 15.24
CA THR A 237 1.30 1.26 16.37
C THR A 237 2.64 1.80 15.90
N THR A 238 3.13 2.87 16.55
CA THR A 238 4.45 3.47 16.33
C THR A 238 5.14 3.67 17.67
N PHE A 239 6.37 3.22 17.80
CA PHE A 239 7.26 3.68 18.86
C PHE A 239 7.98 4.93 18.37
N TYR A 240 8.11 5.94 19.24
CA TYR A 240 8.90 7.13 18.96
C TYR A 240 9.91 7.42 20.06
N ARG A 241 10.96 8.12 19.72
CA ARG A 241 11.95 8.68 20.63
C ARG A 241 12.36 10.05 20.12
N THR A 242 12.42 11.03 21.02
CA THR A 242 13.04 12.33 20.75
C THR A 242 14.55 12.14 20.72
N ALA A 243 15.16 12.29 19.54
CA ALA A 243 16.60 12.18 19.37
C ALA A 243 17.28 13.48 19.80
N GLU A 244 16.70 14.63 19.46
CA GLU A 244 17.24 15.95 19.80
C GLU A 244 16.12 17.00 19.83
N SER A 245 16.23 18.00 20.71
CA SER A 245 15.28 19.11 20.83
C SER A 245 15.93 20.43 20.45
N PHE A 246 15.22 21.25 19.65
CA PHE A 246 15.67 22.55 19.18
C PHE A 246 14.63 23.63 19.52
N GLY A 247 14.32 23.78 20.79
CA GLY A 247 13.32 24.75 21.27
C GLY A 247 11.90 24.41 20.80
N ARG A 248 11.48 24.96 19.67
CA ARG A 248 10.13 24.75 19.09
C ARG A 248 10.06 23.56 18.13
N PHE A 249 11.15 22.85 17.91
CA PHE A 249 11.25 21.69 17.03
C PHE A 249 11.97 20.54 17.73
N ALA A 250 11.73 19.32 17.27
CA ALA A 250 12.47 18.15 17.68
C ALA A 250 12.81 17.26 16.50
N LEU A 251 13.95 16.59 16.56
CA LEU A 251 14.28 15.45 15.71
C LEU A 251 13.77 14.17 16.39
N MET A 252 12.96 13.44 15.66
CA MET A 252 12.32 12.21 16.13
C MET A 252 12.91 10.99 15.43
N ASP A 253 13.24 9.95 16.19
CA ASP A 253 13.40 8.60 15.68
C ASP A 253 12.02 7.89 15.79
N LEU A 254 11.54 7.33 14.68
CA LEU A 254 10.20 6.75 14.57
C LEU A 254 10.29 5.30 14.07
N HIS A 255 9.70 4.38 14.82
CA HIS A 255 9.76 2.95 14.54
C HIS A 255 8.34 2.37 14.41
N PRO A 256 7.72 2.42 13.21
CA PRO A 256 6.37 1.91 13.00
C PRO A 256 6.36 0.38 13.05
N LYS A 257 5.54 -0.18 13.95
CA LYS A 257 5.29 -1.64 14.04
C LYS A 257 4.30 -2.09 12.95
N THR A 258 3.38 -1.22 12.57
CA THR A 258 2.44 -1.39 11.45
C THR A 258 2.86 -0.52 10.27
N GLY A 259 2.17 -0.58 9.14
CA GLY A 259 2.49 0.18 7.91
C GLY A 259 1.24 0.78 7.26
N ARG A 260 0.47 1.58 8.02
CA ARG A 260 -0.73 2.23 7.46
C ARG A 260 -0.35 3.45 6.63
N THR A 261 -1.17 3.77 5.64
CA THR A 261 -0.99 4.99 4.84
C THR A 261 -0.91 6.20 5.76
N HIS A 262 0.09 7.07 5.55
CA HIS A 262 0.35 8.28 6.34
C HIS A 262 0.54 8.05 7.86
N GLN A 263 0.84 6.83 8.31
CA GLN A 263 0.83 6.48 9.73
C GLN A 263 1.67 7.43 10.60
N LEU A 264 2.93 7.64 10.25
CA LEU A 264 3.83 8.49 11.03
C LEU A 264 3.35 9.95 11.07
N ARG A 265 2.83 10.45 9.95
CA ARG A 265 2.29 11.81 9.81
C ARG A 265 1.07 12.03 10.70
N VAL A 266 0.14 11.05 10.71
CA VAL A 266 -1.06 11.07 11.57
C VAL A 266 -0.69 10.93 13.04
N HIS A 267 0.23 10.03 13.39
CA HIS A 267 0.66 9.81 14.76
C HIS A 267 1.36 11.04 15.35
N MET A 268 2.25 11.67 14.58
CA MET A 268 2.90 12.90 15.05
C MET A 268 1.90 14.05 15.21
N GLN A 269 0.91 14.16 14.33
CA GLN A 269 -0.18 15.13 14.50
C GLN A 269 -1.03 14.80 15.74
N HIS A 270 -1.31 13.53 15.99
CA HIS A 270 -2.14 13.06 17.11
C HIS A 270 -1.54 13.45 18.46
N ILE A 271 -0.23 13.38 18.62
CA ILE A 271 0.48 13.82 19.84
C ILE A 271 0.87 15.31 19.80
N ALA A 272 0.19 16.12 18.99
CA ALA A 272 0.38 17.57 18.85
C ALA A 272 1.80 17.99 18.43
N THR A 273 2.59 17.12 17.84
CA THR A 273 3.92 17.40 17.28
C THR A 273 4.00 17.05 15.79
N PRO A 274 3.25 17.72 14.91
CA PRO A 274 3.16 17.38 13.50
C PRO A 274 4.50 17.53 12.78
N ILE A 275 4.72 16.69 11.75
CA ILE A 275 5.93 16.74 10.92
C ILE A 275 6.00 18.09 10.19
N VAL A 276 7.17 18.71 10.23
CA VAL A 276 7.43 20.02 9.61
C VAL A 276 7.21 19.94 8.10
N ALA A 277 6.62 21.02 7.53
CA ALA A 277 6.32 21.16 6.11
C ALA A 277 5.34 20.10 5.54
N ASP A 278 4.62 19.38 6.39
CA ASP A 278 3.58 18.45 5.94
C ASP A 278 2.31 19.21 5.54
N ARG A 279 2.21 19.55 4.25
CA ARG A 279 1.09 20.31 3.69
C ARG A 279 -0.28 19.75 4.06
N LEU A 280 -0.42 18.41 4.06
CA LEU A 280 -1.71 17.77 4.26
C LEU A 280 -2.17 17.81 5.71
N TYR A 281 -1.24 17.79 6.67
CA TYR A 281 -1.55 17.68 8.09
C TYR A 281 -1.39 18.98 8.87
N ILE A 282 -0.50 19.89 8.44
CA ILE A 282 -0.34 21.20 9.09
C ILE A 282 -0.74 22.38 8.19
N GLY A 283 -1.08 22.14 6.92
CA GLY A 283 -1.55 23.16 5.99
C GLY A 283 -0.47 24.07 5.41
N THR A 284 0.81 23.83 5.69
CA THR A 284 1.94 24.63 5.18
C THR A 284 3.05 23.73 4.68
N THR A 285 3.68 24.13 3.55
CA THR A 285 4.87 23.48 2.98
C THR A 285 6.15 24.24 3.32
N GLU A 286 6.03 25.43 3.91
CA GLU A 286 7.15 26.31 4.12
C GLU A 286 7.49 26.44 5.60
N LEU A 287 8.77 26.36 5.89
CA LEU A 287 9.36 26.75 7.15
C LEU A 287 10.02 28.11 6.92
N ARG A 288 9.50 29.17 7.53
CA ARG A 288 10.05 30.51 7.39
C ARG A 288 11.29 30.67 8.25
N LYS A 289 12.25 31.50 7.79
CA LYS A 289 13.44 31.82 8.56
C LYS A 289 13.11 32.36 9.96
N SER A 290 12.01 33.14 10.09
CA SER A 290 11.48 33.60 11.38
C SER A 290 11.09 32.47 12.33
N ASP A 291 10.59 31.36 11.81
CA ASP A 291 10.20 30.20 12.63
C ASP A 291 11.42 29.53 13.26
N ILE A 292 12.57 29.58 12.58
CA ILE A 292 13.86 29.04 13.03
C ILE A 292 14.55 30.03 13.99
N LEU A 293 14.58 31.30 13.66
CA LEU A 293 15.30 32.32 14.45
C LEU A 293 14.68 32.55 15.82
N GLN A 294 13.37 32.35 15.98
CA GLN A 294 12.70 32.42 17.29
C GLN A 294 13.10 31.29 18.24
N THR A 295 13.85 30.29 17.76
CA THR A 295 14.31 29.14 18.53
C THR A 295 15.72 29.32 19.10
N GLN A 296 16.42 30.44 18.83
CA GLN A 296 17.75 30.66 19.35
C GLN A 296 17.72 30.93 20.87
N ARG A 297 17.74 29.86 21.64
CA ARG A 297 18.51 29.82 22.88
C ARG A 297 19.98 29.73 22.47
N PRO A 298 20.93 30.34 23.19
CA PRO A 298 22.35 30.18 22.91
C PRO A 298 22.67 28.69 22.95
N VAL A 299 22.99 28.12 21.81
CA VAL A 299 23.47 26.74 21.70
C VAL A 299 24.81 26.75 22.41
N ASP A 300 24.89 26.04 23.53
CA ASP A 300 26.16 25.81 24.19
C ASP A 300 27.07 25.11 23.15
N ARG A 301 28.09 25.86 22.66
CA ARG A 301 29.00 25.44 21.57
C ARG A 301 29.77 24.16 21.84
N LYS A 302 29.54 23.48 22.99
CA LYS A 302 30.20 22.24 23.39
C LYS A 302 29.54 20.96 22.85
N SER A 303 28.34 21.00 22.27
CA SER A 303 27.62 19.79 21.81
C SER A 303 27.63 19.54 20.30
N THR A 304 28.28 20.39 19.49
CA THR A 304 28.37 20.21 18.03
C THR A 304 29.64 19.48 17.61
N ARG A 305 29.93 18.32 18.20
CA ARG A 305 30.78 17.32 17.54
C ARG A 305 29.90 16.22 17.00
N LEU A 306 29.60 16.30 15.71
CA LEU A 306 29.19 15.18 14.89
C LEU A 306 30.30 14.11 14.98
N ASN A 307 30.10 13.11 15.80
CA ASN A 307 30.89 11.89 15.73
C ASN A 307 30.42 11.10 14.52
N SER A 308 31.10 11.30 13.39
CA SER A 308 31.17 10.31 12.33
C SER A 308 32.10 9.19 12.81
N SER A 309 31.57 8.17 13.43
CA SER A 309 32.30 6.91 13.62
C SER A 309 31.73 5.88 12.69
N HIS A 310 32.51 5.61 11.66
CA HIS A 310 32.50 4.38 10.92
C HIS A 310 32.72 3.21 11.87
N THR A 311 31.84 2.25 11.83
CA THR A 311 32.15 0.80 11.88
C THR A 311 30.94 0.05 11.37
#